data_887868b887019aa4525351c3628a210f
#
_entry.id   887868b887019aa4525351c3628a210f
#
_cell.length_a   1.000
_cell.length_b   1.000
_cell.length_c   1.000
_cell.angle_alpha   90.00
_cell.angle_beta   90.00
_cell.angle_gamma   90.00
#
_symmetry.space_group_name_H-M   'P 1'
#
loop_
_entity.id
_entity.type
_entity.pdbx_description
1 polymer ?
#
loop_
_entity_poly.entity_id
_entity_poly.type
_entity_poly.pdbx_seq_one_letter_code
_entity_poly.pdbx_strand_id
1 'polypeptide(L)'
;MHIARRDFLKYGGGTVAALALPGGLAAADAPRKPIIDVHMHAYPATMKLPVPIVNPITGVKSSIVTGADHLTACLEQMRRYNIVKGVVSGGDGDRLQAAYDWHDRDPERIVAGAGIRGSEDTPLPPLDTLRSAFASGKLKVLGEVTAQYAGLSISDPKYDPYLALAEEFDAPVAIHLGTMPAGTTFDPCCRTARAAFGHPETVEGALNKHPKLRVNLMHSGWPYVEEAEAMMMLYDNVNIDTGALSWLLPRPAFHDYLRRLVDAGFGKRVMFGSDHMYWPDGIGLAVEHVEAATFLTEEQKRDIFYNNAAAFYKLAPAAPKALSDAGTSRPPNG
;
A
#
# COMPACT_ATOMS: atom_id res chain seq x y z
N MET A 1 -19.60 -26.04 -3.46
CA MET A 1 -18.81 -26.88 -2.54
C MET A 1 -17.84 -25.94 -1.83
N HIS A 2 -18.19 -25.49 -0.61
CA HIS A 2 -17.39 -24.55 0.14
C HIS A 2 -16.12 -25.25 0.64
N ILE A 3 -14.99 -24.97 0.01
CA ILE A 3 -13.69 -25.37 0.56
C ILE A 3 -13.31 -24.27 1.56
N ALA A 4 -13.38 -24.63 2.84
CA ALA A 4 -13.05 -23.73 3.94
C ALA A 4 -11.56 -23.34 3.88
N ARG A 5 -11.30 -22.04 4.02
CA ARG A 5 -9.98 -21.38 4.13
C ARG A 5 -9.08 -21.88 5.30
N ARG A 6 -9.20 -23.15 5.73
CA ARG A 6 -8.59 -23.69 6.94
C ARG A 6 -7.19 -24.30 6.78
N ASP A 7 -6.68 -24.48 5.58
CA ASP A 7 -5.48 -25.30 5.36
C ASP A 7 -4.17 -24.54 5.14
N PHE A 8 -4.20 -23.20 5.21
CA PHE A 8 -2.98 -22.39 5.00
C PHE A 8 -2.00 -22.35 6.20
N LEU A 9 -2.38 -22.87 7.37
CA LEU A 9 -1.63 -22.72 8.63
C LEU A 9 -1.13 -24.03 9.27
N LYS A 10 -0.86 -25.10 8.50
CA LYS A 10 -0.43 -26.38 9.08
C LYS A 10 1.09 -26.58 9.23
N TYR A 11 1.92 -25.57 9.03
CA TYR A 11 3.35 -25.68 9.27
C TYR A 11 3.83 -24.61 10.24
N GLY A 12 4.02 -25.00 11.52
CA GLY A 12 4.73 -24.19 12.50
C GLY A 12 4.15 -24.10 13.90
N GLY A 13 3.80 -25.23 14.52
CA GLY A 13 3.53 -25.29 15.95
C GLY A 13 4.82 -25.27 16.77
N GLY A 14 5.36 -24.08 17.05
CA GLY A 14 6.39 -23.87 18.05
C GLY A 14 5.82 -23.08 19.22
N THR A 15 5.69 -23.72 20.38
CA THR A 15 5.28 -23.10 21.65
C THR A 15 6.33 -22.07 22.07
N VAL A 16 6.01 -20.77 21.97
CA VAL A 16 6.85 -19.70 22.53
C VAL A 16 6.40 -19.45 23.97
N ALA A 17 7.25 -19.81 24.92
CA ALA A 17 7.07 -19.46 26.33
C ALA A 17 7.23 -17.93 26.46
N ALA A 18 6.20 -17.26 26.99
CA ALA A 18 6.24 -15.86 27.33
C ALA A 18 7.13 -15.64 28.56
N LEU A 19 8.31 -15.08 28.36
CA LEU A 19 9.12 -14.51 29.42
C LEU A 19 8.60 -13.10 29.73
N ALA A 20 7.97 -12.94 30.87
CA ALA A 20 7.60 -11.63 31.40
C ALA A 20 8.88 -10.88 31.82
N LEU A 21 9.19 -9.79 31.12
CA LEU A 21 10.23 -8.85 31.55
C LEU A 21 9.65 -7.84 32.53
N PRO A 22 10.42 -7.43 33.57
CA PRO A 22 9.96 -6.46 34.56
C PRO A 22 9.76 -5.09 33.96
N GLY A 23 8.66 -4.42 34.33
CA GLY A 23 8.26 -3.11 33.83
C GLY A 23 9.32 -2.03 34.03
N GLY A 24 10.00 -1.66 32.97
CA GLY A 24 10.71 -0.41 32.88
C GLY A 24 9.70 0.73 32.64
N LEU A 25 9.80 1.81 33.39
CA LEU A 25 9.10 3.08 33.11
C LEU A 25 9.34 3.46 31.65
N ALA A 26 8.28 3.43 30.85
CA ALA A 26 8.35 3.88 29.46
C ALA A 26 8.80 5.34 29.47
N ALA A 27 10.00 5.59 28.97
CA ALA A 27 10.38 6.94 28.55
C ALA A 27 9.30 7.42 27.59
N ALA A 28 8.77 8.63 27.79
CA ALA A 28 7.80 9.21 26.87
C ALA A 28 8.42 9.17 25.47
N ASP A 29 7.85 8.31 24.59
CA ASP A 29 8.39 8.09 23.26
C ASP A 29 8.50 9.44 22.54
N ALA A 30 9.70 9.73 22.04
CA ALA A 30 9.90 10.87 21.13
C ALA A 30 8.88 10.74 20.00
N PRO A 31 8.24 11.85 19.56
CA PRO A 31 7.22 11.80 18.54
C PRO A 31 7.77 11.12 17.28
N ARG A 32 7.10 10.07 16.81
CA ARG A 32 7.50 9.33 15.61
C ARG A 32 7.69 10.29 14.45
N LYS A 33 8.77 10.08 13.67
CA LYS A 33 8.98 10.82 12.42
C LYS A 33 7.82 10.57 11.46
N PRO A 34 7.45 11.55 10.61
CA PRO A 34 6.31 11.38 9.69
C PRO A 34 6.57 10.24 8.69
N ILE A 35 5.50 9.48 8.36
CA ILE A 35 5.51 8.37 7.42
C ILE A 35 4.56 8.68 6.26
N ILE A 36 4.87 8.22 5.06
CA ILE A 36 3.96 8.15 3.91
C ILE A 36 3.72 6.67 3.63
N ASP A 37 2.44 6.26 3.64
CA ASP A 37 2.01 4.93 3.24
C ASP A 37 1.49 5.01 1.80
N VAL A 38 2.20 4.41 0.85
CA VAL A 38 1.86 4.51 -0.57
C VAL A 38 0.89 3.44 -1.04
N HIS A 39 0.45 2.56 -0.14
CA HIS A 39 -0.38 1.42 -0.52
C HIS A 39 -1.47 1.14 0.53
N MET A 40 -2.61 1.76 0.35
CA MET A 40 -3.78 1.58 1.22
C MET A 40 -5.03 1.29 0.39
N HIS A 41 -6.03 0.67 1.00
CA HIS A 41 -7.30 0.33 0.36
C HIS A 41 -8.49 1.02 1.00
N ALA A 42 -9.32 1.68 0.17
CA ALA A 42 -10.62 2.22 0.57
C ALA A 42 -11.75 1.24 0.23
N TYR A 43 -12.73 1.20 1.10
CA TYR A 43 -13.97 0.44 0.87
C TYR A 43 -15.18 1.37 1.01
N PRO A 44 -16.26 1.19 0.21
CA PRO A 44 -17.50 1.94 0.38
C PRO A 44 -18.00 1.83 1.81
N ALA A 45 -18.43 2.95 2.40
CA ALA A 45 -18.85 3.00 3.81
C ALA A 45 -19.91 1.95 4.18
N THR A 46 -20.83 1.67 3.25
CA THR A 46 -21.91 0.69 3.42
C THR A 46 -21.53 -0.75 3.11
N MET A 47 -20.29 -0.97 2.57
CA MET A 47 -19.84 -2.31 2.25
C MET A 47 -19.73 -3.13 3.53
N LYS A 48 -20.37 -4.30 3.54
CA LYS A 48 -20.18 -5.29 4.61
C LYS A 48 -18.89 -6.06 4.34
N LEU A 49 -17.98 -6.02 5.28
CA LEU A 49 -16.73 -6.76 5.20
C LEU A 49 -16.97 -8.24 5.57
N PRO A 50 -16.15 -9.16 5.05
CA PRO A 50 -16.27 -10.57 5.36
C PRO A 50 -15.96 -10.83 6.85
N VAL A 51 -16.98 -11.10 7.66
CA VAL A 51 -16.82 -11.38 9.10
C VAL A 51 -16.94 -12.86 9.40
N PRO A 52 -16.18 -13.39 10.39
CA PRO A 52 -15.18 -12.70 11.19
C PRO A 52 -13.88 -12.47 10.41
N ILE A 53 -13.40 -11.23 10.44
CA ILE A 53 -12.07 -10.90 9.91
C ILE A 53 -11.05 -11.27 10.99
N VAL A 54 -10.24 -12.28 10.73
CA VAL A 54 -9.15 -12.70 11.62
C VAL A 54 -7.84 -12.32 10.95
N ASN A 55 -7.01 -11.54 11.63
CA ASN A 55 -5.68 -11.22 11.12
C ASN A 55 -4.88 -12.52 10.97
N PRO A 56 -4.37 -12.84 9.77
CA PRO A 56 -3.73 -14.13 9.50
C PRO A 56 -2.40 -14.30 10.24
N ILE A 57 -1.80 -13.22 10.72
CA ILE A 57 -0.51 -13.23 11.41
C ILE A 57 -0.69 -13.25 12.93
N THR A 58 -1.52 -12.35 13.45
CA THR A 58 -1.71 -12.22 14.92
C THR A 58 -2.80 -13.13 15.46
N GLY A 59 -3.69 -13.64 14.62
CA GLY A 59 -4.88 -14.39 15.04
C GLY A 59 -5.96 -13.53 15.70
N VAL A 60 -5.76 -12.21 15.78
CA VAL A 60 -6.72 -11.29 16.40
C VAL A 60 -7.96 -11.18 15.52
N LYS A 61 -9.11 -11.37 16.14
CA LYS A 61 -10.41 -11.21 15.48
C LYS A 61 -10.80 -9.74 15.48
N SER A 62 -11.00 -9.17 14.28
CA SER A 62 -11.48 -7.80 14.15
C SER A 62 -12.98 -7.70 14.50
N SER A 63 -13.36 -6.60 15.14
CA SER A 63 -14.77 -6.19 15.31
C SER A 63 -15.30 -5.35 14.16
N ILE A 64 -14.46 -5.06 13.17
CA ILE A 64 -14.80 -4.23 12.01
C ILE A 64 -15.76 -5.01 11.11
N VAL A 65 -16.91 -4.43 10.82
CA VAL A 65 -17.97 -5.08 10.04
C VAL A 65 -18.38 -4.31 8.78
N THR A 66 -18.06 -3.01 8.71
CA THR A 66 -18.40 -2.13 7.58
C THR A 66 -17.18 -1.37 7.07
N GLY A 67 -17.29 -0.84 5.83
CA GLY A 67 -16.25 0.05 5.29
C GLY A 67 -16.10 1.35 6.09
N ALA A 68 -17.18 1.84 6.74
CA ALA A 68 -17.09 3.01 7.63
C ALA A 68 -16.27 2.72 8.89
N ASP A 69 -16.46 1.56 9.51
CA ASP A 69 -15.65 1.11 10.66
C ASP A 69 -14.18 0.95 10.25
N HIS A 70 -13.96 0.40 9.05
CA HIS A 70 -12.63 0.20 8.50
C HIS A 70 -11.89 1.53 8.29
N LEU A 71 -12.53 2.51 7.64
CA LEU A 71 -11.97 3.87 7.50
C LEU A 71 -11.58 4.46 8.86
N THR A 72 -12.47 4.37 9.84
CA THR A 72 -12.23 4.93 11.18
C THR A 72 -10.99 4.27 11.80
N ALA A 73 -10.91 2.95 11.77
CA ALA A 73 -9.78 2.21 12.31
C ALA A 73 -8.47 2.50 11.57
N CYS A 74 -8.48 2.64 10.24
CA CYS A 74 -7.30 3.01 9.47
C CYS A 74 -6.80 4.41 9.83
N LEU A 75 -7.70 5.41 9.95
CA LEU A 75 -7.31 6.76 10.37
C LEU A 75 -6.74 6.78 11.80
N GLU A 76 -7.21 5.91 12.70
CA GLU A 76 -6.62 5.75 14.03
C GLU A 76 -5.21 5.19 13.97
N GLN A 77 -4.97 4.15 13.15
CA GLN A 77 -3.62 3.61 12.91
C GLN A 77 -2.70 4.68 12.29
N MET A 78 -3.18 5.43 11.30
CA MET A 78 -2.39 6.52 10.71
C MET A 78 -1.95 7.55 11.77
N ARG A 79 -2.86 7.95 12.66
CA ARG A 79 -2.51 8.89 13.76
C ARG A 79 -1.50 8.26 14.72
N ARG A 80 -1.73 7.00 15.12
CA ARG A 80 -0.86 6.27 16.05
C ARG A 80 0.57 6.15 15.56
N TYR A 81 0.75 5.88 14.27
CA TYR A 81 2.06 5.67 13.67
C TYR A 81 2.63 6.92 12.97
N ASN A 82 1.97 8.08 13.12
CA ASN A 82 2.32 9.34 12.47
C ASN A 82 2.42 9.21 10.94
N ILE A 83 1.50 8.47 10.34
CA ILE A 83 1.34 8.42 8.88
C ILE A 83 0.64 9.71 8.45
N VAL A 84 1.40 10.60 7.81
CA VAL A 84 0.95 11.94 7.43
C VAL A 84 0.32 11.99 6.05
N LYS A 85 0.62 11.00 5.20
CA LYS A 85 -0.03 10.79 3.90
C LYS A 85 -0.27 9.31 3.68
N GLY A 86 -1.43 8.98 3.13
CA GLY A 86 -1.80 7.65 2.65
C GLY A 86 -2.29 7.73 1.22
N VAL A 87 -1.66 7.01 0.30
CA VAL A 87 -2.16 6.84 -1.07
C VAL A 87 -3.17 5.70 -1.04
N VAL A 88 -4.42 6.02 -1.35
CA VAL A 88 -5.54 5.10 -1.15
C VAL A 88 -6.13 4.71 -2.50
N SER A 89 -6.08 3.42 -2.81
CA SER A 89 -6.79 2.85 -3.94
C SER A 89 -8.28 2.66 -3.59
N GLY A 90 -9.16 3.13 -4.46
CA GLY A 90 -10.59 2.84 -4.35
C GLY A 90 -10.96 1.38 -4.61
N GLY A 91 -9.98 0.53 -4.90
CA GLY A 91 -10.18 -0.86 -5.28
C GLY A 91 -10.79 -1.02 -6.67
N ASP A 92 -11.33 -2.19 -6.94
CA ASP A 92 -11.85 -2.55 -8.25
C ASP A 92 -13.22 -1.92 -8.56
N GLY A 93 -13.46 -1.56 -9.81
CA GLY A 93 -14.75 -1.13 -10.34
C GLY A 93 -15.26 0.18 -9.73
N ASP A 94 -16.50 0.20 -9.29
CA ASP A 94 -17.22 1.39 -8.79
C ASP A 94 -16.67 1.95 -7.47
N ARG A 95 -15.58 1.43 -6.96
CA ARG A 95 -15.00 1.83 -5.67
C ARG A 95 -14.19 3.11 -5.72
N LEU A 96 -14.06 3.75 -6.88
CA LEU A 96 -13.42 5.06 -6.99
C LEU A 96 -14.05 6.08 -6.04
N GLN A 97 -15.37 6.03 -5.86
CA GLN A 97 -16.08 6.89 -4.90
C GLN A 97 -15.57 6.67 -3.47
N ALA A 98 -15.22 5.44 -3.08
CA ALA A 98 -14.67 5.18 -1.74
C ALA A 98 -13.34 5.92 -1.50
N ALA A 99 -12.45 6.00 -2.50
CA ALA A 99 -11.23 6.78 -2.39
C ALA A 99 -11.50 8.28 -2.21
N TYR A 100 -12.54 8.79 -2.90
CA TYR A 100 -12.99 10.18 -2.73
C TYR A 100 -13.59 10.42 -1.34
N ASP A 101 -14.44 9.53 -0.84
CA ASP A 101 -15.05 9.63 0.48
C ASP A 101 -13.97 9.62 1.58
N TRP A 102 -12.92 8.81 1.39
CA TRP A 102 -11.78 8.81 2.30
C TRP A 102 -11.02 10.14 2.25
N HIS A 103 -10.75 10.66 1.04
CA HIS A 103 -10.11 11.96 0.87
C HIS A 103 -10.95 13.07 1.51
N ASP A 104 -12.25 13.13 1.24
CA ASP A 104 -13.15 14.14 1.81
C ASP A 104 -13.21 14.05 3.35
N ARG A 105 -12.97 12.87 3.92
CA ARG A 105 -12.93 12.67 5.38
C ARG A 105 -11.66 13.21 6.03
N ASP A 106 -10.51 13.13 5.35
CA ASP A 106 -9.22 13.67 5.84
C ASP A 106 -8.34 14.11 4.63
N PRO A 107 -8.65 15.27 4.01
CA PRO A 107 -7.97 15.74 2.81
C PRO A 107 -6.49 16.07 3.04
N GLU A 108 -6.12 16.33 4.28
CA GLU A 108 -4.72 16.58 4.64
C GLU A 108 -3.88 15.30 4.56
N ARG A 109 -4.48 14.13 4.84
CA ARG A 109 -3.75 12.87 4.86
C ARG A 109 -3.98 11.99 3.65
N ILE A 110 -5.18 12.00 3.08
CA ILE A 110 -5.55 11.02 2.05
C ILE A 110 -5.28 11.57 0.64
N VAL A 111 -4.55 10.79 -0.13
CA VAL A 111 -4.31 10.98 -1.57
C VAL A 111 -5.12 9.95 -2.31
N ALA A 112 -6.14 10.38 -3.07
CA ALA A 112 -7.01 9.47 -3.78
C ALA A 112 -6.35 8.91 -5.05
N GLY A 113 -6.43 7.59 -5.19
CA GLY A 113 -6.01 6.82 -6.35
C GLY A 113 -7.18 6.06 -6.99
N ALA A 114 -7.11 5.84 -8.28
CA ALA A 114 -8.07 5.05 -9.04
C ALA A 114 -7.52 3.64 -9.29
N GLY A 115 -8.06 2.65 -8.60
CA GLY A 115 -7.85 1.24 -8.94
C GLY A 115 -8.61 0.86 -10.21
N ILE A 116 -7.95 0.15 -11.11
CA ILE A 116 -8.59 -0.38 -12.34
C ILE A 116 -8.19 -1.84 -12.56
N ARG A 117 -9.11 -2.63 -13.13
CA ARG A 117 -8.87 -4.05 -13.42
C ARG A 117 -9.05 -4.39 -14.91
N GLY A 118 -10.25 -4.25 -15.43
CA GLY A 118 -10.56 -4.52 -16.82
C GLY A 118 -11.02 -5.95 -17.12
N SER A 119 -11.49 -6.71 -16.11
CA SER A 119 -12.19 -7.97 -16.29
C SER A 119 -13.67 -7.74 -16.67
N GLU A 120 -14.41 -8.82 -17.01
CA GLU A 120 -15.83 -8.73 -17.36
C GLU A 120 -16.69 -8.25 -16.19
N ASP A 121 -16.39 -8.73 -14.98
CA ASP A 121 -17.09 -8.37 -13.74
C ASP A 121 -16.60 -7.04 -13.13
N THR A 122 -15.45 -6.56 -13.58
CA THR A 122 -14.85 -5.29 -13.14
C THR A 122 -14.29 -4.55 -14.37
N PRO A 123 -15.16 -3.96 -15.19
CA PRO A 123 -14.76 -3.28 -16.42
C PRO A 123 -13.92 -2.02 -16.10
N LEU A 124 -13.13 -1.61 -17.08
CA LEU A 124 -12.41 -0.35 -16.97
C LEU A 124 -13.41 0.83 -16.90
N PRO A 125 -13.17 1.82 -16.02
CA PRO A 125 -14.04 2.99 -15.93
C PRO A 125 -13.96 3.84 -17.24
N PRO A 126 -14.99 4.63 -17.54
CA PRO A 126 -14.94 5.53 -18.69
C PRO A 126 -13.73 6.49 -18.58
N LEU A 127 -12.96 6.62 -19.67
CA LEU A 127 -11.73 7.41 -19.68
C LEU A 127 -11.99 8.88 -19.32
N ASP A 128 -13.11 9.45 -19.80
CA ASP A 128 -13.49 10.84 -19.52
C ASP A 128 -13.78 11.09 -18.03
N THR A 129 -14.25 10.07 -17.31
CA THR A 129 -14.44 10.13 -15.86
C THR A 129 -13.11 10.33 -15.15
N LEU A 130 -12.10 9.53 -15.51
CA LEU A 130 -10.76 9.66 -14.94
C LEU A 130 -10.09 10.96 -15.37
N ARG A 131 -10.22 11.36 -16.64
CA ARG A 131 -9.70 12.63 -17.15
C ARG A 131 -10.23 13.82 -16.36
N SER A 132 -11.52 13.87 -16.14
CA SER A 132 -12.16 14.94 -15.36
C SER A 132 -11.68 14.96 -13.91
N ALA A 133 -11.48 13.77 -13.32
CA ALA A 133 -10.99 13.63 -11.95
C ALA A 133 -9.51 14.05 -11.81
N PHE A 134 -8.65 13.71 -12.76
CA PHE A 134 -7.27 14.20 -12.81
C PHE A 134 -7.21 15.71 -13.04
N ALA A 135 -7.97 16.22 -14.00
CA ALA A 135 -8.01 17.65 -14.32
C ALA A 135 -8.47 18.52 -13.15
N SER A 136 -9.44 18.04 -12.35
CA SER A 136 -9.88 18.73 -11.13
C SER A 136 -8.91 18.61 -9.95
N GLY A 137 -7.89 17.74 -10.06
CA GLY A 137 -6.96 17.43 -9.00
C GLY A 137 -7.53 16.55 -7.89
N LYS A 138 -8.75 16.03 -8.06
CA LYS A 138 -9.39 15.10 -7.11
C LYS A 138 -8.71 13.75 -7.10
N LEU A 139 -8.22 13.32 -8.26
CA LEU A 139 -7.43 12.10 -8.45
C LEU A 139 -5.96 12.46 -8.65
N LYS A 140 -5.06 11.72 -8.03
CA LYS A 140 -3.62 11.96 -8.09
C LYS A 140 -2.81 10.76 -8.59
N VAL A 141 -3.37 9.56 -8.52
CA VAL A 141 -2.67 8.29 -8.79
C VAL A 141 -3.57 7.39 -9.62
N LEU A 142 -3.04 6.74 -10.64
CA LEU A 142 -3.67 5.60 -11.29
C LEU A 142 -3.17 4.33 -10.60
N GLY A 143 -3.96 3.78 -9.70
CA GLY A 143 -3.57 2.60 -8.93
C GLY A 143 -4.53 2.33 -7.74
N GLU A 144 -4.60 1.13 -7.35
CA GLU A 144 -3.85 -0.06 -7.77
C GLU A 144 -4.38 -0.62 -9.10
N VAL A 145 -3.50 -0.80 -10.09
CA VAL A 145 -3.88 -1.45 -11.36
C VAL A 145 -3.71 -2.95 -11.20
N THR A 146 -4.82 -3.69 -11.27
CA THR A 146 -4.87 -5.14 -11.01
C THR A 146 -5.07 -5.97 -12.30
N ALA A 147 -4.36 -5.60 -13.38
CA ALA A 147 -4.42 -6.28 -14.67
C ALA A 147 -4.21 -7.80 -14.57
N GLN A 148 -3.30 -8.23 -13.71
CA GLN A 148 -2.98 -9.63 -13.44
C GLN A 148 -4.23 -10.46 -13.05
N TYR A 149 -5.16 -9.87 -12.28
CA TYR A 149 -6.41 -10.52 -11.88
C TYR A 149 -7.37 -10.70 -13.05
N ALA A 150 -7.29 -9.82 -14.05
CA ALA A 150 -8.05 -9.97 -15.30
C ALA A 150 -7.40 -10.96 -16.28
N GLY A 151 -6.24 -11.55 -15.92
CA GLY A 151 -5.48 -12.42 -16.80
C GLY A 151 -4.75 -11.68 -17.92
N LEU A 152 -4.40 -10.43 -17.67
CA LEU A 152 -3.73 -9.53 -18.63
C LEU A 152 -2.44 -8.97 -18.05
N SER A 153 -1.51 -8.61 -18.92
CA SER A 153 -0.38 -7.75 -18.60
C SER A 153 -0.82 -6.29 -18.62
N ILE A 154 -0.16 -5.43 -17.85
CA ILE A 154 -0.35 -3.98 -17.95
C ILE A 154 0.05 -3.42 -19.33
N SER A 155 0.91 -4.15 -20.05
CA SER A 155 1.31 -3.80 -21.43
C SER A 155 0.26 -4.20 -22.48
N ASP A 156 -0.88 -4.80 -22.08
CA ASP A 156 -1.98 -5.09 -22.99
C ASP A 156 -2.57 -3.78 -23.57
N PRO A 157 -2.85 -3.72 -24.88
CA PRO A 157 -3.39 -2.50 -25.54
C PRO A 157 -4.65 -1.92 -24.87
N LYS A 158 -5.38 -2.72 -24.12
CA LYS A 158 -6.58 -2.31 -23.38
C LYS A 158 -6.27 -1.21 -22.34
N TYR A 159 -5.08 -1.23 -21.73
CA TYR A 159 -4.68 -0.25 -20.72
C TYR A 159 -4.02 0.99 -21.31
N ASP A 160 -3.62 0.96 -22.58
CA ASP A 160 -2.89 2.03 -23.23
C ASP A 160 -3.53 3.43 -23.10
N PRO A 161 -4.86 3.61 -23.32
CA PRO A 161 -5.49 4.91 -23.14
C PRO A 161 -5.39 5.44 -21.70
N TYR A 162 -5.36 4.55 -20.71
CA TYR A 162 -5.27 4.91 -19.29
C TYR A 162 -3.84 5.28 -18.90
N LEU A 163 -2.85 4.59 -19.48
CA LEU A 163 -1.44 4.90 -19.30
C LEU A 163 -1.08 6.24 -19.98
N ALA A 164 -1.60 6.48 -21.19
CA ALA A 164 -1.46 7.77 -21.86
C ALA A 164 -2.08 8.91 -21.04
N LEU A 165 -3.23 8.67 -20.43
CA LEU A 165 -3.87 9.65 -19.54
C LEU A 165 -3.01 9.91 -18.29
N ALA A 166 -2.47 8.89 -17.65
CA ALA A 166 -1.58 9.04 -16.50
C ALA A 166 -0.31 9.84 -16.87
N GLU A 167 0.28 9.56 -18.05
CA GLU A 167 1.44 10.30 -18.56
C GLU A 167 1.10 11.77 -18.84
N GLU A 168 -0.08 12.06 -19.45
CA GLU A 168 -0.56 13.42 -19.73
C GLU A 168 -0.67 14.27 -18.46
N PHE A 169 -1.17 13.69 -17.36
CA PHE A 169 -1.34 14.37 -16.07
C PHE A 169 -0.14 14.22 -15.13
N ASP A 170 0.97 13.62 -15.59
CA ASP A 170 2.12 13.29 -14.73
C ASP A 170 1.68 12.57 -13.44
N ALA A 171 0.67 11.70 -13.56
CA ALA A 171 0.18 10.89 -12.46
C ALA A 171 0.98 9.60 -12.36
N PRO A 172 1.48 9.22 -11.17
CA PRO A 172 2.14 7.93 -11.01
C PRO A 172 1.16 6.78 -11.20
N VAL A 173 1.67 5.67 -11.73
CA VAL A 173 0.93 4.43 -11.93
C VAL A 173 1.44 3.38 -10.94
N ALA A 174 0.55 2.88 -10.09
CA ALA A 174 0.86 1.82 -9.13
C ALA A 174 0.24 0.51 -9.62
N ILE A 175 1.08 -0.51 -9.85
CA ILE A 175 0.70 -1.73 -10.55
C ILE A 175 0.90 -2.92 -9.63
N HIS A 176 -0.18 -3.69 -9.42
CA HIS A 176 -0.12 -4.97 -8.71
C HIS A 176 0.76 -5.96 -9.48
N LEU A 177 1.82 -6.41 -8.84
CA LEU A 177 2.73 -7.42 -9.38
C LEU A 177 3.07 -8.47 -8.32
N GLY A 178 3.84 -9.48 -8.71
CA GLY A 178 4.17 -10.59 -7.84
C GLY A 178 3.06 -11.63 -7.75
N THR A 179 2.91 -12.23 -6.59
CA THR A 179 1.92 -13.28 -6.36
C THR A 179 0.59 -12.70 -5.83
N MET A 180 -0.45 -13.49 -6.02
CA MET A 180 -1.78 -13.24 -5.46
C MET A 180 -2.00 -14.14 -4.24
N PRO A 181 -3.00 -13.84 -3.38
CA PRO A 181 -3.38 -14.74 -2.30
C PRO A 181 -3.68 -16.16 -2.79
N ALA A 182 -3.31 -17.16 -1.99
CA ALA A 182 -3.56 -18.56 -2.33
C ALA A 182 -5.05 -18.81 -2.57
N GLY A 183 -5.36 -19.51 -3.67
CA GLY A 183 -6.72 -19.82 -4.06
C GLY A 183 -7.39 -18.76 -4.95
N THR A 184 -6.76 -17.61 -5.21
CA THR A 184 -7.32 -16.54 -6.05
C THR A 184 -7.84 -17.04 -7.38
N THR A 185 -7.11 -17.92 -8.07
CA THR A 185 -7.53 -18.47 -9.38
C THR A 185 -8.75 -19.39 -9.32
N PHE A 186 -9.16 -19.79 -8.12
CA PHE A 186 -10.38 -20.60 -7.92
C PHE A 186 -11.61 -19.75 -7.59
N ASP A 187 -11.40 -18.48 -7.23
CA ASP A 187 -12.50 -17.54 -7.01
C ASP A 187 -13.17 -17.17 -8.35
N PRO A 188 -14.49 -17.04 -8.41
CA PRO A 188 -15.22 -16.69 -9.63
C PRO A 188 -14.71 -15.42 -10.31
N CYS A 189 -14.35 -14.37 -9.52
CA CYS A 189 -13.86 -13.09 -10.02
C CYS A 189 -12.53 -13.16 -10.82
N CYS A 190 -11.75 -14.23 -10.57
CA CYS A 190 -10.32 -14.15 -10.86
C CYS A 190 -9.78 -15.43 -11.52
N ARG A 191 -10.65 -16.20 -12.19
CA ARG A 191 -10.29 -17.47 -12.86
C ARG A 191 -9.29 -17.31 -14.00
N THR A 192 -9.21 -16.12 -14.57
CA THR A 192 -8.25 -15.76 -15.63
C THR A 192 -6.90 -15.35 -15.09
N ALA A 193 -6.79 -15.07 -13.79
CA ALA A 193 -5.54 -14.64 -13.17
C ALA A 193 -4.39 -15.65 -13.41
N ARG A 194 -3.20 -15.14 -13.68
CA ARG A 194 -2.00 -15.94 -13.98
C ARG A 194 -0.79 -15.37 -13.28
N ALA A 195 0.02 -16.23 -12.65
CA ALA A 195 1.28 -15.84 -12.02
C ALA A 195 2.24 -15.17 -13.01
N ALA A 196 2.25 -15.62 -14.28
CA ALA A 196 3.10 -15.06 -15.32
C ALA A 196 2.88 -13.56 -15.57
N PHE A 197 1.69 -13.01 -15.28
CA PHE A 197 1.44 -11.59 -15.43
C PHE A 197 1.84 -10.77 -14.19
N GLY A 198 2.34 -11.42 -13.15
CA GLY A 198 2.91 -10.76 -11.97
C GLY A 198 4.41 -10.51 -12.06
N HIS A 199 5.07 -10.94 -13.13
CA HIS A 199 6.49 -10.68 -13.32
C HIS A 199 6.75 -9.18 -13.60
N PRO A 200 7.73 -8.55 -12.94
CA PRO A 200 8.06 -7.12 -13.12
C PRO A 200 8.31 -6.72 -14.58
N GLU A 201 8.97 -7.56 -15.37
CA GLU A 201 9.25 -7.30 -16.78
C GLU A 201 8.02 -7.18 -17.68
N THR A 202 6.84 -7.61 -17.20
CA THR A 202 5.58 -7.43 -17.95
C THR A 202 5.20 -5.94 -18.11
N VAL A 203 5.83 -5.05 -17.34
CA VAL A 203 5.63 -3.60 -17.39
C VAL A 203 6.45 -2.95 -18.52
N GLU A 204 7.46 -3.63 -19.04
CA GLU A 204 8.41 -3.06 -20.01
C GLU A 204 7.74 -2.51 -21.27
N GLY A 205 6.77 -3.24 -21.83
CA GLY A 205 6.03 -2.77 -23.01
C GLY A 205 5.28 -1.47 -22.77
N ALA A 206 4.73 -1.27 -21.57
CA ALA A 206 4.07 -0.04 -21.17
C ALA A 206 5.07 1.12 -21.02
N LEU A 207 6.22 0.89 -20.37
CA LEU A 207 7.27 1.90 -20.19
C LEU A 207 7.91 2.32 -21.51
N ASN A 208 8.13 1.39 -22.45
CA ASN A 208 8.67 1.71 -23.77
C ASN A 208 7.72 2.58 -24.59
N LYS A 209 6.41 2.41 -24.40
CA LYS A 209 5.39 3.21 -25.10
C LYS A 209 5.11 4.54 -24.41
N HIS A 210 5.20 4.58 -23.09
CA HIS A 210 4.94 5.73 -22.23
C HIS A 210 6.17 6.04 -21.35
N PRO A 211 7.27 6.55 -21.91
CA PRO A 211 8.55 6.66 -21.21
C PRO A 211 8.59 7.71 -20.08
N LYS A 212 7.58 8.57 -19.97
CA LYS A 212 7.49 9.56 -18.89
C LYS A 212 6.66 9.08 -17.70
N LEU A 213 6.06 7.88 -17.76
CA LEU A 213 5.33 7.32 -16.64
C LEU A 213 6.25 7.13 -15.44
N ARG A 214 5.78 7.50 -14.26
CA ARG A 214 6.38 7.08 -12.99
C ARG A 214 5.64 5.84 -12.51
N VAL A 215 6.35 4.72 -12.38
CA VAL A 215 5.74 3.42 -12.07
C VAL A 215 6.17 2.93 -10.70
N ASN A 216 5.19 2.59 -9.86
CA ASN A 216 5.37 1.83 -8.63
C ASN A 216 5.03 0.36 -8.89
N LEU A 217 6.04 -0.52 -8.85
CA LEU A 217 5.84 -1.97 -8.85
C LEU A 217 5.40 -2.37 -7.44
N MET A 218 4.10 -2.49 -7.23
CA MET A 218 3.54 -2.83 -5.92
C MET A 218 4.00 -4.20 -5.48
N HIS A 219 4.07 -4.42 -4.16
CA HIS A 219 4.63 -5.64 -3.55
C HIS A 219 6.07 -5.94 -4.00
N SER A 220 6.81 -4.91 -4.46
CA SER A 220 8.16 -5.05 -5.02
C SER A 220 8.28 -6.18 -6.08
N GLY A 221 7.16 -6.63 -6.65
CA GLY A 221 7.12 -7.78 -7.56
C GLY A 221 7.47 -9.12 -6.90
N TRP A 222 7.38 -9.25 -5.57
CA TRP A 222 7.74 -10.49 -4.86
C TRP A 222 7.02 -11.74 -5.44
N PRO A 223 7.71 -12.89 -5.63
CA PRO A 223 9.09 -13.22 -5.23
C PRO A 223 10.15 -12.94 -6.31
N TYR A 224 9.84 -12.27 -7.39
CA TYR A 224 10.67 -12.08 -8.59
C TYR A 224 11.67 -10.93 -8.40
N VAL A 225 12.62 -11.09 -7.46
CA VAL A 225 13.52 -10.00 -7.06
C VAL A 225 14.53 -9.65 -8.16
N GLU A 226 15.05 -10.64 -8.90
CA GLU A 226 15.97 -10.43 -10.02
C GLU A 226 15.33 -9.57 -11.12
N GLU A 227 14.09 -9.86 -11.45
CA GLU A 227 13.33 -9.13 -12.46
C GLU A 227 12.99 -7.71 -11.98
N ALA A 228 12.68 -7.53 -10.69
CA ALA A 228 12.47 -6.21 -10.10
C ALA A 228 13.78 -5.39 -10.12
N GLU A 229 14.91 -5.99 -9.79
CA GLU A 229 16.23 -5.36 -9.88
C GLU A 229 16.57 -4.99 -11.33
N ALA A 230 16.29 -5.86 -12.31
CA ALA A 230 16.51 -5.60 -13.73
C ALA A 230 15.66 -4.39 -14.20
N MET A 231 14.38 -4.34 -13.84
CA MET A 231 13.51 -3.23 -14.19
C MET A 231 13.98 -1.91 -13.56
N MET A 232 14.39 -1.92 -12.30
CA MET A 232 14.95 -0.72 -11.65
C MET A 232 16.32 -0.32 -12.19
N MET A 233 17.12 -1.26 -12.69
CA MET A 233 18.40 -0.95 -13.31
C MET A 233 18.19 -0.28 -14.68
N LEU A 234 17.22 -0.74 -15.45
CA LEU A 234 16.97 -0.27 -16.81
C LEU A 234 16.16 1.04 -16.85
N TYR A 235 15.21 1.21 -15.90
CA TYR A 235 14.26 2.32 -15.87
C TYR A 235 14.41 3.15 -14.60
N ASP A 236 14.82 4.41 -14.71
CA ASP A 236 15.04 5.32 -13.57
C ASP A 236 13.74 5.85 -12.96
N ASN A 237 12.64 5.76 -13.69
CA ASN A 237 11.27 6.15 -13.29
C ASN A 237 10.47 5.00 -12.62
N VAL A 238 11.12 3.86 -12.33
CA VAL A 238 10.53 2.71 -11.65
C VAL A 238 10.92 2.70 -10.17
N ASN A 239 9.91 2.70 -9.30
CA ASN A 239 10.03 2.50 -7.85
C ASN A 239 9.25 1.26 -7.43
N ILE A 240 9.44 0.83 -6.20
CA ILE A 240 8.78 -0.33 -5.60
C ILE A 240 8.22 -0.01 -4.23
N ASP A 241 7.23 -0.76 -3.74
CA ASP A 241 6.75 -0.64 -2.37
C ASP A 241 6.79 -1.94 -1.57
N THR A 242 6.65 -1.82 -0.26
CA THR A 242 6.67 -2.94 0.70
C THR A 242 5.29 -3.53 0.97
N GLY A 243 4.26 -3.12 0.22
CA GLY A 243 2.87 -3.50 0.47
C GLY A 243 2.67 -5.00 0.67
N ALA A 244 1.84 -5.39 1.61
CA ALA A 244 1.60 -6.75 2.07
C ALA A 244 2.84 -7.48 2.61
N LEU A 245 3.98 -7.39 1.93
CA LEU A 245 5.20 -8.14 2.27
C LEU A 245 5.69 -7.82 3.68
N SER A 246 5.59 -6.54 4.07
CA SER A 246 6.09 -6.03 5.35
C SER A 246 5.41 -6.66 6.57
N TRP A 247 4.23 -7.28 6.43
CA TRP A 247 3.53 -7.88 7.57
C TRP A 247 2.95 -9.27 7.31
N LEU A 248 2.68 -9.64 6.03
CA LEU A 248 2.16 -10.98 5.69
C LEU A 248 3.26 -12.03 5.61
N LEU A 249 4.47 -11.65 5.18
CA LEU A 249 5.59 -12.57 5.19
C LEU A 249 6.14 -12.76 6.61
N PRO A 250 6.72 -13.94 6.92
CA PRO A 250 7.59 -14.05 8.09
C PRO A 250 8.66 -12.96 8.07
N ARG A 251 8.84 -12.24 9.18
CA ARG A 251 9.76 -11.10 9.26
C ARG A 251 11.17 -11.38 8.70
N PRO A 252 11.81 -12.54 8.96
CA PRO A 252 13.10 -12.84 8.33
C PRO A 252 13.04 -12.84 6.79
N ALA A 253 12.01 -13.44 6.19
CA ALA A 253 11.86 -13.49 4.74
C ALA A 253 11.64 -12.10 4.14
N PHE A 254 10.83 -11.26 4.78
CA PHE A 254 10.67 -9.85 4.39
C PHE A 254 12.01 -9.09 4.51
N HIS A 255 12.74 -9.27 5.63
CA HIS A 255 14.03 -8.61 5.83
C HIS A 255 15.07 -9.05 4.82
N ASP A 256 15.12 -10.32 4.45
CA ASP A 256 16.07 -10.83 3.45
C ASP A 256 15.77 -10.23 2.08
N TYR A 257 14.50 -10.15 1.70
CA TYR A 257 14.07 -9.51 0.45
C TYR A 257 14.40 -8.01 0.42
N LEU A 258 14.05 -7.27 1.47
CA LEU A 258 14.33 -5.85 1.61
C LEU A 258 15.83 -5.55 1.62
N ARG A 259 16.60 -6.35 2.35
CA ARG A 259 18.07 -6.24 2.40
C ARG A 259 18.68 -6.38 1.02
N ARG A 260 18.26 -7.40 0.27
CA ARG A 260 18.77 -7.62 -1.08
C ARG A 260 18.59 -6.38 -1.97
N LEU A 261 17.40 -5.79 -1.97
CA LEU A 261 17.11 -4.58 -2.75
C LEU A 261 17.97 -3.38 -2.32
N VAL A 262 18.19 -3.22 -1.02
CA VAL A 262 19.00 -2.13 -0.47
C VAL A 262 20.49 -2.34 -0.77
N ASP A 263 21.00 -3.57 -0.60
CA ASP A 263 22.39 -3.94 -0.86
C ASP A 263 22.73 -3.87 -2.37
N ALA A 264 21.74 -4.11 -3.24
CA ALA A 264 21.85 -3.89 -4.69
C ALA A 264 21.86 -2.40 -5.10
N GLY A 265 21.72 -1.46 -4.13
CA GLY A 265 21.77 -0.02 -4.37
C GLY A 265 20.41 0.65 -4.63
N PHE A 266 19.31 -0.08 -4.54
CA PHE A 266 17.97 0.45 -4.83
C PHE A 266 17.25 1.09 -3.62
N GLY A 267 17.91 1.22 -2.46
CA GLY A 267 17.30 1.75 -1.24
C GLY A 267 16.63 3.12 -1.38
N LYS A 268 17.07 3.96 -2.32
CA LYS A 268 16.45 5.27 -2.62
C LYS A 268 15.18 5.17 -3.50
N ARG A 269 14.76 3.96 -3.88
CA ARG A 269 13.55 3.70 -4.69
C ARG A 269 12.57 2.72 -4.05
N VAL A 270 12.87 2.25 -2.83
CA VAL A 270 11.94 1.46 -2.01
C VAL A 270 11.06 2.40 -1.21
N MET A 271 9.75 2.24 -1.29
CA MET A 271 8.77 3.05 -0.57
C MET A 271 8.00 2.19 0.43
N PHE A 272 7.60 2.79 1.55
CA PHE A 272 6.75 2.13 2.53
C PHE A 272 5.31 2.06 2.02
N GLY A 273 4.76 0.86 1.94
CA GLY A 273 3.36 0.57 1.73
C GLY A 273 2.90 -0.48 2.73
N SER A 274 1.72 -0.33 3.33
CA SER A 274 1.16 -1.34 4.23
C SER A 274 0.37 -2.41 3.50
N ASP A 275 -0.42 -2.03 2.53
CA ASP A 275 -1.43 -2.89 1.90
C ASP A 275 -2.21 -3.68 2.97
N HIS A 276 -2.83 -2.92 3.86
CA HIS A 276 -3.53 -3.45 5.03
C HIS A 276 -4.81 -4.21 4.67
N MET A 277 -5.30 -4.10 3.43
CA MET A 277 -6.53 -4.75 2.95
C MET A 277 -7.70 -4.59 3.95
N TYR A 278 -8.18 -5.71 4.53
CA TYR A 278 -9.27 -5.72 5.53
C TYR A 278 -8.76 -5.62 6.99
N TRP A 279 -7.47 -5.47 7.22
CA TRP A 279 -6.83 -5.56 8.53
C TRP A 279 -6.12 -4.25 8.90
N PRO A 280 -6.80 -3.25 9.48
CA PRO A 280 -6.17 -1.98 9.85
C PRO A 280 -4.96 -2.12 10.78
N ASP A 281 -4.92 -3.16 11.60
CA ASP A 281 -3.76 -3.50 12.44
C ASP A 281 -2.52 -3.93 11.63
N GLY A 282 -2.71 -4.37 10.37
CA GLY A 282 -1.62 -4.61 9.41
C GLY A 282 -0.76 -3.37 9.16
N ILE A 283 -1.34 -2.15 9.25
CA ILE A 283 -0.59 -0.89 9.15
C ILE A 283 0.50 -0.82 10.22
N GLY A 284 0.11 -1.09 11.47
CA GLY A 284 1.06 -1.07 12.60
C GLY A 284 2.14 -2.14 12.48
N LEU A 285 1.75 -3.37 12.11
CA LEU A 285 2.69 -4.48 11.91
C LEU A 285 3.70 -4.15 10.80
N ALA A 286 3.25 -3.54 9.70
CA ALA A 286 4.12 -3.13 8.60
C ALA A 286 5.17 -2.12 9.05
N VAL A 287 4.77 -1.09 9.81
CA VAL A 287 5.70 -0.10 10.37
C VAL A 287 6.71 -0.76 11.30
N GLU A 288 6.24 -1.57 12.26
CA GLU A 288 7.09 -2.23 13.25
C GLU A 288 8.11 -3.19 12.61
N HIS A 289 7.75 -3.87 11.53
CA HIS A 289 8.67 -4.77 10.83
C HIS A 289 9.76 -4.02 10.06
N VAL A 290 9.46 -2.86 9.46
CA VAL A 290 10.49 -2.02 8.84
C VAL A 290 11.37 -1.37 9.91
N GLU A 291 10.80 -0.88 11.03
CA GLU A 291 11.57 -0.35 12.17
C GLU A 291 12.54 -1.39 12.76
N ALA A 292 12.10 -2.65 12.83
CA ALA A 292 12.90 -3.77 13.35
C ALA A 292 14.03 -4.21 12.40
N ALA A 293 14.15 -3.66 11.20
CA ALA A 293 15.21 -3.97 10.24
C ALA A 293 16.56 -3.36 10.69
N THR A 294 17.32 -4.11 11.48
CA THR A 294 18.59 -3.67 12.07
C THR A 294 19.72 -3.51 11.07
N PHE A 295 19.59 -4.05 9.87
CA PHE A 295 20.53 -3.89 8.77
C PHE A 295 20.38 -2.53 8.04
N LEU A 296 19.28 -1.82 8.27
CA LEU A 296 19.06 -0.48 7.73
C LEU A 296 19.62 0.59 8.66
N THR A 297 20.29 1.58 8.08
CA THR A 297 20.62 2.81 8.79
C THR A 297 19.35 3.64 9.04
N GLU A 298 19.41 4.59 9.99
CA GLU A 298 18.30 5.51 10.24
C GLU A 298 17.98 6.41 9.02
N GLU A 299 18.97 6.72 8.19
CA GLU A 299 18.76 7.42 6.93
C GLU A 299 17.98 6.55 5.92
N GLN A 300 18.38 5.29 5.74
CA GLN A 300 17.69 4.35 4.87
C GLN A 300 16.25 4.11 5.32
N LYS A 301 16.01 3.96 6.62
CA LYS A 301 14.64 3.90 7.16
C LYS A 301 13.85 5.17 6.85
N ARG A 302 14.48 6.34 6.99
CA ARG A 302 13.85 7.63 6.66
C ARG A 302 13.48 7.72 5.18
N ASP A 303 14.36 7.21 4.31
CA ASP A 303 14.12 7.17 2.87
C ASP A 303 12.91 6.29 2.55
N ILE A 304 12.90 5.07 3.07
CA ILE A 304 11.81 4.10 2.86
C ILE A 304 10.48 4.65 3.40
N PHE A 305 10.47 5.19 4.63
CA PHE A 305 9.25 5.66 5.26
C PHE A 305 8.72 6.99 4.69
N TYR A 306 9.56 7.80 4.04
CA TYR A 306 9.09 9.12 3.66
C TYR A 306 9.74 9.70 2.40
N ASN A 307 11.08 9.83 2.36
CA ASN A 307 11.74 10.67 1.36
C ASN A 307 11.48 10.15 -0.05
N ASN A 308 11.57 8.84 -0.26
CA ASN A 308 11.37 8.21 -1.56
C ASN A 308 9.94 8.42 -2.06
N ALA A 309 8.94 8.20 -1.20
CA ALA A 309 7.54 8.43 -1.53
C ALA A 309 7.22 9.91 -1.77
N ALA A 310 7.76 10.82 -0.95
CA ALA A 310 7.57 12.25 -1.13
C ALA A 310 8.10 12.73 -2.48
N ALA A 311 9.27 12.24 -2.89
CA ALA A 311 9.86 12.55 -4.20
C ALA A 311 9.06 11.93 -5.35
N PHE A 312 8.75 10.63 -5.26
CA PHE A 312 8.06 9.88 -6.31
C PHE A 312 6.65 10.41 -6.57
N TYR A 313 5.86 10.65 -5.52
CA TYR A 313 4.48 11.16 -5.63
C TYR A 313 4.41 12.69 -5.68
N LYS A 314 5.55 13.40 -5.66
CA LYS A 314 5.62 14.87 -5.64
C LYS A 314 4.77 15.50 -4.53
N LEU A 315 4.80 14.89 -3.34
CA LEU A 315 4.04 15.35 -2.18
C LEU A 315 4.78 16.49 -1.48
N ALA A 316 4.04 17.54 -1.12
CA ALA A 316 4.60 18.63 -0.33
C ALA A 316 5.12 18.11 1.02
N PRO A 317 6.24 18.67 1.54
CA PRO A 317 6.72 18.32 2.87
C PRO A 317 5.62 18.48 3.91
N ALA A 318 5.55 17.56 4.88
CA ALA A 318 4.65 17.72 6.01
C ALA A 318 4.99 19.03 6.75
N ALA A 319 4.01 19.93 6.87
CA ALA A 319 4.22 21.14 7.67
C ALA A 319 4.62 20.73 9.11
N PRO A 320 5.63 21.38 9.71
CA PRO A 320 5.95 21.15 11.11
C PRO A 320 4.69 21.46 11.93
N LYS A 321 4.23 20.49 12.75
CA LYS A 321 3.16 20.76 13.72
C LYS A 321 3.63 21.92 14.58
N ALA A 322 2.96 23.08 14.49
CA ALA A 322 3.11 24.13 15.48
C ALA A 322 2.83 23.51 16.85
N LEU A 323 3.80 23.59 17.76
CA LEU A 323 3.58 23.29 19.17
C LEU A 323 2.45 24.22 19.60
N SER A 324 1.23 23.68 19.79
CA SER A 324 0.17 24.46 20.41
C SER A 324 0.66 24.82 21.80
N ASP A 325 0.94 26.09 22.02
CA ASP A 325 1.22 26.64 23.33
C ASP A 325 0.12 26.17 24.27
N ALA A 326 0.47 25.25 25.15
CA ALA A 326 -0.38 24.88 26.28
C ALA A 326 -0.56 26.18 27.10
N GLY A 327 -1.75 26.76 26.98
CA GLY A 327 -2.10 28.00 27.61
C GLY A 327 -1.76 27.99 29.12
N THR A 328 -0.80 28.80 29.49
CA THR A 328 -0.60 29.22 30.85
C THR A 328 -1.74 30.16 31.20
N SER A 329 -2.88 29.61 31.63
CA SER A 329 -3.90 30.36 32.34
C SER A 329 -3.36 30.67 33.74
N ARG A 330 -2.84 31.87 33.88
CA ARG A 330 -2.52 32.48 35.17
C ARG A 330 -3.84 32.75 35.91
N PRO A 331 -4.04 32.30 37.16
CA PRO A 331 -5.25 32.63 37.90
C PRO A 331 -5.25 34.14 38.23
N PRO A 332 -6.41 34.80 38.27
CA PRO A 332 -6.51 36.20 38.68
C PRO A 332 -6.24 36.31 40.18
N ASN A 333 -5.30 37.16 40.56
CA ASN A 333 -5.12 37.59 41.94
C ASN A 333 -6.37 38.38 42.36
N GLY A 334 -7.06 37.89 43.40
CA GLY A 334 -8.00 38.62 44.23
C GLY A 334 -7.41 38.73 45.64
#